data_1b4c6afe5703a8fe81e7a5d7adcd8b8c
#
_entry.id   1b4c6afe5703a8fe81e7a5d7adcd8b8c
#
_cell.length_a   1.000
_cell.length_b   1.000
_cell.length_c   1.000
_cell.angle_alpha   90.00
_cell.angle_beta   90.00
_cell.angle_gamma   90.00
#
_symmetry.space_group_name_H-M   'P 1'
#
loop_
_entity.id
_entity.type
_entity.pdbx_description
1 polymer ?
#
loop_
_entity_poly.entity_id
_entity_poly.type
_entity_poly.pdbx_seq_one_letter_code
_entity_poly.pdbx_strand_id
1 'polypeptide(L)'
;MGESFIGGLSMHLPISKRLLACADFISPGSIVADVGCDHGYLGIHLLTKGIAKRVIASDINEGPLQAARHNAEKYGVTGRMTFHLGSGVSNVPRDFDVLVCAGMGADTMISILSAAPWLKSSRYRLILQCQSKTPLLRRYLSENGWRITEESVLQDGRFLYTVMAVCWESDAPRLTVGQWYFSPALAENPSPEAKEYFSRVLDGLRLAVSHRDDPEKKQALEELEALQ
;
A
#
# COMPACT_ATOMS: atom_id res chain seq x y z
N MET A 1 11.14 5.45 18.37
CA MET A 1 11.90 4.43 19.15
C MET A 1 10.94 3.81 20.14
N GLY A 2 10.56 2.58 19.96
CA GLY A 2 9.60 1.87 20.82
C GLY A 2 10.13 0.49 21.12
N GLU A 3 10.75 0.35 22.27
CA GLU A 3 11.20 -0.93 22.82
C GLU A 3 10.04 -1.58 23.57
N SER A 4 9.58 -2.73 23.10
CA SER A 4 8.69 -3.58 23.91
C SER A 4 9.57 -4.51 24.75
N PHE A 5 9.53 -4.33 26.07
CA PHE A 5 10.23 -5.16 27.01
C PHE A 5 9.42 -6.42 27.33
N ILE A 6 9.87 -7.55 26.86
CA ILE A 6 9.55 -8.86 27.42
C ILE A 6 10.88 -9.54 27.72
N GLY A 7 11.24 -9.65 29.01
CA GLY A 7 12.42 -10.41 29.44
C GLY A 7 13.79 -9.84 29.08
N GLY A 8 14.04 -8.55 29.32
CA GLY A 8 15.42 -8.00 29.40
C GLY A 8 16.25 -7.90 28.12
N LEU A 9 15.73 -8.30 26.95
CA LEU A 9 16.40 -8.16 25.64
C LEU A 9 15.50 -7.30 24.75
N SER A 10 16.01 -6.14 24.32
CA SER A 10 15.37 -5.33 23.28
C SER A 10 15.39 -6.12 21.97
N MET A 11 14.28 -6.75 21.60
CA MET A 11 14.17 -7.46 20.32
C MET A 11 13.83 -6.45 19.23
N HIS A 12 14.79 -6.13 18.38
CA HIS A 12 14.59 -5.30 17.21
C HIS A 12 13.72 -6.06 16.18
N LEU A 13 12.55 -5.49 15.81
CA LEU A 13 11.69 -6.03 14.76
C LEU A 13 12.29 -5.68 13.38
N PRO A 14 12.61 -6.64 12.51
CA PRO A 14 13.21 -6.37 11.19
C PRO A 14 12.15 -5.92 10.18
N ILE A 15 11.53 -4.77 10.44
CA ILE A 15 10.51 -4.18 9.57
C ILE A 15 11.14 -3.21 8.58
N SER A 16 10.76 -3.31 7.30
CA SER A 16 11.25 -2.43 6.25
C SER A 16 10.65 -1.03 6.31
N LYS A 17 11.34 -0.04 5.72
CA LYS A 17 10.82 1.34 5.60
C LYS A 17 9.47 1.38 4.88
N ARG A 18 9.25 0.52 3.88
CA ARG A 18 7.99 0.43 3.13
C ARG A 18 6.82 0.01 4.02
N LEU A 19 7.02 -0.97 4.88
CA LEU A 19 6.00 -1.42 5.82
C LEU A 19 5.74 -0.39 6.93
N LEU A 20 6.77 0.32 7.39
CA LEU A 20 6.61 1.44 8.32
C LEU A 20 5.77 2.56 7.69
N ALA A 21 6.06 2.94 6.45
CA ALA A 21 5.26 3.93 5.72
C ALA A 21 3.79 3.51 5.55
N CYS A 22 3.50 2.20 5.39
CA CYS A 22 2.12 1.72 5.41
C CYS A 22 1.48 1.90 6.80
N ALA A 23 2.23 1.67 7.88
CA ALA A 23 1.73 1.83 9.24
C ALA A 23 1.33 3.28 9.56
N ASP A 24 2.01 4.27 8.98
CA ASP A 24 1.74 5.70 9.18
C ASP A 24 0.34 6.12 8.67
N PHE A 25 -0.24 5.37 7.73
CA PHE A 25 -1.60 5.61 7.21
C PHE A 25 -2.70 4.89 7.99
N ILE A 26 -2.36 4.13 9.03
CA ILE A 26 -3.33 3.32 9.79
C ILE A 26 -3.73 4.05 11.06
N SER A 27 -5.02 4.32 11.21
CA SER A 27 -5.56 4.99 12.38
C SER A 27 -5.48 4.11 13.63
N PRO A 28 -5.16 4.68 14.81
CA PRO A 28 -5.15 3.94 16.06
C PRO A 28 -6.47 3.24 16.35
N GLY A 29 -6.40 2.00 16.83
CA GLY A 29 -7.55 1.21 17.22
C GLY A 29 -8.22 0.43 16.10
N SER A 30 -7.66 0.46 14.86
CA SER A 30 -8.16 -0.28 13.71
C SER A 30 -8.03 -1.80 13.87
N ILE A 31 -8.92 -2.52 13.17
CA ILE A 31 -8.75 -3.94 12.86
C ILE A 31 -8.19 -4.01 11.44
N VAL A 32 -7.03 -4.63 11.29
CA VAL A 32 -6.27 -4.60 10.03
C VAL A 32 -6.23 -5.98 9.38
N ALA A 33 -6.59 -6.07 8.10
CA ALA A 33 -6.33 -7.21 7.25
C ALA A 33 -5.03 -6.98 6.46
N ASP A 34 -3.98 -7.75 6.75
CA ASP A 34 -2.66 -7.69 6.11
C ASP A 34 -2.58 -8.83 5.08
N VAL A 35 -2.73 -8.48 3.80
CA VAL A 35 -2.79 -9.42 2.67
C VAL A 35 -1.45 -9.52 1.97
N GLY A 36 -0.93 -10.74 1.87
CA GLY A 36 0.47 -11.00 1.50
C GLY A 36 1.39 -10.65 2.66
N CYS A 37 1.04 -11.13 3.86
CA CYS A 37 1.69 -10.72 5.10
C CYS A 37 3.15 -11.19 5.23
N ASP A 38 3.60 -12.11 4.37
CA ASP A 38 4.95 -12.69 4.39
C ASP A 38 5.33 -13.17 5.82
N HIS A 39 6.34 -12.58 6.44
CA HIS A 39 6.77 -12.90 7.80
C HIS A 39 5.93 -12.25 8.91
N GLY A 40 4.86 -11.52 8.57
CA GLY A 40 3.93 -10.89 9.51
C GLY A 40 4.48 -9.65 10.24
N TYR A 41 5.61 -9.08 9.79
CA TYR A 41 6.27 -7.98 10.51
C TYR A 41 5.43 -6.72 10.60
N LEU A 42 4.60 -6.40 9.58
CA LEU A 42 3.69 -5.26 9.67
C LEU A 42 2.65 -5.47 10.76
N GLY A 43 1.96 -6.62 10.75
CA GLY A 43 0.95 -6.94 11.76
C GLY A 43 1.53 -6.94 13.17
N ILE A 44 2.72 -7.53 13.37
CA ILE A 44 3.44 -7.52 14.64
C ILE A 44 3.77 -6.09 15.08
N HIS A 45 4.27 -5.26 14.18
CA HIS A 45 4.57 -3.85 14.46
C HIS A 45 3.32 -3.10 14.94
N LEU A 46 2.22 -3.22 14.19
CA LEU A 46 0.96 -2.55 14.52
C LEU A 46 0.43 -2.95 15.90
N LEU A 47 0.54 -4.24 16.24
CA LEU A 47 0.09 -4.77 17.54
C LEU A 47 1.00 -4.37 18.69
N THR A 48 2.32 -4.45 18.52
CA THR A 48 3.30 -4.09 19.57
C THR A 48 3.32 -2.60 19.87
N LYS A 49 3.04 -1.76 18.85
CA LYS A 49 2.91 -0.30 19.01
C LYS A 49 1.51 0.14 19.46
N GLY A 50 0.56 -0.78 19.61
CA GLY A 50 -0.81 -0.43 19.98
C GLY A 50 -1.57 0.34 18.91
N ILE A 51 -1.11 0.34 17.67
CA ILE A 51 -1.79 0.97 16.51
C ILE A 51 -3.04 0.16 16.16
N ALA A 52 -2.90 -1.15 15.97
CA ALA A 52 -4.04 -2.03 15.70
C ALA A 52 -4.54 -2.73 16.97
N LYS A 53 -5.86 -2.95 17.06
CA LYS A 53 -6.48 -3.79 18.07
C LYS A 53 -6.27 -5.27 17.76
N ARG A 54 -6.43 -5.62 16.49
CA ARG A 54 -6.34 -6.98 15.96
C ARG A 54 -5.80 -6.95 14.54
N VAL A 55 -5.07 -8.00 14.15
CA VAL A 55 -4.59 -8.20 12.78
C VAL A 55 -5.07 -9.54 12.25
N ILE A 56 -5.54 -9.53 11.01
CA ILE A 56 -5.92 -10.68 10.23
C ILE A 56 -4.88 -10.82 9.12
N ALA A 57 -3.89 -11.68 9.33
CA ALA A 57 -2.81 -11.91 8.38
C ALA A 57 -3.21 -12.96 7.36
N SER A 58 -2.96 -12.72 6.09
CA SER A 58 -3.25 -13.65 5.00
C SER A 58 -2.07 -13.75 4.05
N ASP A 59 -1.79 -14.96 3.58
CA ASP A 59 -0.82 -15.21 2.52
C ASP A 59 -1.31 -16.38 1.64
N ILE A 60 -0.87 -16.40 0.37
CA ILE A 60 -1.18 -17.46 -0.57
C ILE A 60 -0.32 -18.71 -0.31
N ASN A 61 0.83 -18.53 0.35
CA ASN A 61 1.81 -19.56 0.61
C ASN A 61 1.83 -19.94 2.10
N GLU A 62 1.82 -21.22 2.38
CA GLU A 62 1.88 -21.74 3.76
C GLU A 62 3.20 -21.41 4.48
N GLY A 63 4.34 -21.46 3.78
CA GLY A 63 5.65 -21.19 4.38
C GLY A 63 5.76 -19.79 5.01
N PRO A 64 5.51 -18.71 4.28
CA PRO A 64 5.42 -17.36 4.84
C PRO A 64 4.42 -17.27 6.00
N LEU A 65 3.24 -17.88 5.88
CA LEU A 65 2.23 -17.83 6.92
C LEU A 65 2.67 -18.54 8.22
N GLN A 66 3.41 -19.64 8.11
CA GLN A 66 4.02 -20.32 9.27
C GLN A 66 5.12 -19.45 9.90
N ALA A 67 5.95 -18.81 9.10
CA ALA A 67 6.94 -17.84 9.60
C ALA A 67 6.26 -16.69 10.35
N ALA A 68 5.15 -16.17 9.84
CA ALA A 68 4.36 -15.12 10.50
C ALA A 68 3.80 -15.59 11.85
N ARG A 69 3.30 -16.85 11.94
CA ARG A 69 2.84 -17.45 13.22
C ARG A 69 3.97 -17.52 14.24
N HIS A 70 5.12 -18.10 13.84
CA HIS A 70 6.29 -18.20 14.70
C HIS A 70 6.78 -16.82 15.18
N ASN A 71 6.81 -15.84 14.30
CA ASN A 71 7.18 -14.48 14.68
C ASN A 71 6.15 -13.86 15.64
N ALA A 72 4.85 -14.06 15.43
CA ALA A 72 3.82 -13.57 16.35
C ALA A 72 3.96 -14.17 17.75
N GLU A 73 4.33 -15.45 17.86
CA GLU A 73 4.66 -16.11 19.14
C GLU A 73 5.87 -15.44 19.78
N LYS A 74 6.96 -15.30 19.02
CA LYS A 74 8.20 -14.67 19.49
C LYS A 74 8.01 -13.26 20.04
N TYR A 75 7.11 -12.47 19.42
CA TYR A 75 6.82 -11.10 19.84
C TYR A 75 5.59 -10.97 20.78
N GLY A 76 4.99 -12.10 21.19
CA GLY A 76 3.91 -12.14 22.19
C GLY A 76 2.58 -11.53 21.73
N VAL A 77 2.26 -11.61 20.42
CA VAL A 77 1.04 -11.01 19.85
C VAL A 77 0.02 -12.00 19.31
N THR A 78 0.21 -13.31 19.52
CA THR A 78 -0.64 -14.39 19.00
C THR A 78 -2.12 -14.24 19.37
N GLY A 79 -2.43 -13.74 20.57
CA GLY A 79 -3.81 -13.54 21.02
C GLY A 79 -4.58 -12.45 20.26
N ARG A 80 -3.88 -11.64 19.44
CA ARG A 80 -4.46 -10.55 18.69
C ARG A 80 -4.20 -10.66 17.18
N MET A 81 -3.59 -11.77 16.71
CA MET A 81 -3.27 -11.98 15.31
C MET A 81 -3.81 -13.34 14.85
N THR A 82 -4.59 -13.34 13.78
CA THR A 82 -5.11 -14.57 13.14
C THR A 82 -4.47 -14.75 11.76
N PHE A 83 -4.46 -16.01 11.26
CA PHE A 83 -3.70 -16.35 10.06
C PHE A 83 -4.56 -17.18 9.12
N HIS A 84 -4.63 -16.76 7.86
CA HIS A 84 -5.52 -17.31 6.86
C HIS A 84 -4.75 -17.63 5.57
N LEU A 85 -4.71 -18.90 5.18
CA LEU A 85 -4.14 -19.32 3.90
C LEU A 85 -5.16 -19.05 2.79
N GLY A 86 -4.78 -18.28 1.76
CA GLY A 86 -5.66 -18.01 0.63
C GLY A 86 -5.14 -16.96 -0.32
N SER A 87 -5.73 -16.90 -1.51
CA SER A 87 -5.40 -15.88 -2.50
C SER A 87 -6.13 -14.56 -2.19
N GLY A 88 -5.36 -13.49 -2.03
CA GLY A 88 -5.92 -12.17 -1.72
C GLY A 88 -6.78 -12.21 -0.47
N VAL A 89 -8.04 -11.80 -0.60
CA VAL A 89 -9.02 -11.73 0.51
C VAL A 89 -10.03 -12.89 0.53
N SER A 90 -9.80 -13.96 -0.22
CA SER A 90 -10.77 -15.06 -0.38
C SER A 90 -11.16 -15.72 0.94
N ASN A 91 -10.21 -15.90 1.85
CA ASN A 91 -10.39 -16.54 3.16
C ASN A 91 -10.23 -15.56 4.33
N VAL A 92 -10.22 -14.25 4.05
CA VAL A 92 -10.10 -13.20 5.07
C VAL A 92 -11.49 -12.89 5.64
N PRO A 93 -11.71 -13.00 6.96
CA PRO A 93 -12.93 -12.50 7.60
C PRO A 93 -13.16 -11.02 7.30
N ARG A 94 -14.42 -10.62 7.05
CA ARG A 94 -14.75 -9.25 6.63
C ARG A 94 -14.94 -8.26 7.77
N ASP A 95 -14.61 -8.64 8.99
CA ASP A 95 -14.75 -7.83 10.21
C ASP A 95 -13.50 -6.99 10.52
N PHE A 96 -12.98 -6.31 9.51
CA PHE A 96 -11.87 -5.36 9.60
C PHE A 96 -12.27 -3.97 9.09
N ASP A 97 -11.43 -2.98 9.38
CA ASP A 97 -11.61 -1.58 8.97
C ASP A 97 -10.61 -1.21 7.86
N VAL A 98 -9.38 -1.74 7.94
CA VAL A 98 -8.27 -1.41 7.05
C VAL A 98 -7.76 -2.65 6.36
N LEU A 99 -7.66 -2.61 5.03
CA LEU A 99 -6.96 -3.61 4.21
C LEU A 99 -5.58 -3.07 3.85
N VAL A 100 -4.54 -3.85 4.08
CA VAL A 100 -3.20 -3.52 3.60
C VAL A 100 -2.78 -4.53 2.53
N CYS A 101 -2.32 -4.02 1.38
CA CYS A 101 -1.59 -4.78 0.37
C CYS A 101 -0.25 -4.09 0.14
N ALA A 102 0.83 -4.65 0.64
CA ALA A 102 2.16 -4.07 0.53
C ALA A 102 3.12 -5.01 -0.21
N GLY A 103 4.06 -4.44 -0.96
CA GLY A 103 5.09 -5.23 -1.63
C GLY A 103 4.63 -5.95 -2.90
N MET A 104 3.52 -5.54 -3.50
CA MET A 104 2.94 -6.16 -4.69
C MET A 104 3.00 -5.24 -5.91
N GLY A 105 3.02 -5.83 -7.12
CA GLY A 105 2.82 -5.09 -8.36
C GLY A 105 1.34 -4.73 -8.60
N ALA A 106 1.10 -3.75 -9.48
CA ALA A 106 -0.26 -3.30 -9.81
C ALA A 106 -1.18 -4.44 -10.27
N ASP A 107 -0.68 -5.33 -11.13
CA ASP A 107 -1.49 -6.44 -11.68
C ASP A 107 -2.07 -7.33 -10.55
N THR A 108 -1.25 -7.65 -9.55
CA THR A 108 -1.67 -8.46 -8.38
C THR A 108 -2.71 -7.71 -7.54
N MET A 109 -2.46 -6.43 -7.24
CA MET A 109 -3.42 -5.62 -6.46
C MET A 109 -4.75 -5.48 -7.19
N ILE A 110 -4.73 -5.21 -8.50
CA ILE A 110 -5.92 -5.12 -9.34
C ILE A 110 -6.69 -6.44 -9.32
N SER A 111 -6.00 -7.58 -9.42
CA SER A 111 -6.62 -8.91 -9.34
C SER A 111 -7.33 -9.11 -7.99
N ILE A 112 -6.68 -8.76 -6.87
CA ILE A 112 -7.27 -8.87 -5.53
C ILE A 112 -8.52 -7.99 -5.41
N LEU A 113 -8.45 -6.72 -5.83
CA LEU A 113 -9.56 -5.78 -5.74
C LEU A 113 -10.72 -6.16 -6.66
N SER A 114 -10.43 -6.65 -7.87
CA SER A 114 -11.45 -7.10 -8.84
C SER A 114 -12.19 -8.35 -8.33
N ALA A 115 -11.50 -9.24 -7.62
CA ALA A 115 -12.10 -10.44 -7.04
C ALA A 115 -12.94 -10.15 -5.78
N ALA A 116 -12.88 -8.93 -5.24
CA ALA A 116 -13.51 -8.54 -3.99
C ALA A 116 -14.41 -7.28 -4.14
N PRO A 117 -15.47 -7.32 -4.98
CA PRO A 117 -16.32 -6.15 -5.19
C PRO A 117 -17.01 -5.64 -3.91
N TRP A 118 -17.12 -6.47 -2.90
CA TRP A 118 -17.66 -6.11 -1.59
C TRP A 118 -16.78 -5.12 -0.81
N LEU A 119 -15.52 -4.92 -1.20
CA LEU A 119 -14.65 -3.86 -0.67
C LEU A 119 -15.10 -2.46 -1.11
N LYS A 120 -15.93 -2.35 -2.16
CA LYS A 120 -16.53 -1.08 -2.61
C LYS A 120 -17.58 -0.60 -1.60
N SER A 121 -17.10 -0.14 -0.47
CA SER A 121 -17.90 0.35 0.65
C SER A 121 -17.09 1.38 1.43
N SER A 122 -17.75 2.43 1.92
CA SER A 122 -17.15 3.44 2.79
C SER A 122 -16.64 2.90 4.13
N ARG A 123 -16.99 1.64 4.47
CA ARG A 123 -16.51 0.94 5.64
C ARG A 123 -15.01 0.68 5.60
N TYR A 124 -14.47 0.42 4.41
CA TYR A 124 -13.10 -0.07 4.27
C TYR A 124 -12.17 1.04 3.78
N ARG A 125 -11.03 1.17 4.44
CA ARG A 125 -9.87 1.94 3.98
C ARG A 125 -8.82 0.97 3.46
N LEU A 126 -8.27 1.24 2.28
CA LEU A 126 -7.20 0.44 1.69
C LEU A 126 -5.87 1.17 1.81
N ILE A 127 -4.82 0.48 2.21
CA ILE A 127 -3.44 0.97 2.20
C ILE A 127 -2.66 0.12 1.19
N LEU A 128 -2.23 0.75 0.10
CA LEU A 128 -1.63 0.07 -1.04
C LEU A 128 -0.20 0.56 -1.25
N GLN A 129 0.79 -0.32 -1.06
CA GLN A 129 2.18 -0.04 -1.38
C GLN A 129 2.56 -0.80 -2.65
N CYS A 130 2.53 -0.09 -3.78
CA CYS A 130 2.77 -0.64 -5.11
C CYS A 130 4.27 -0.64 -5.44
N GLN A 131 4.78 -1.77 -5.94
CA GLN A 131 6.20 -1.91 -6.32
C GLN A 131 6.47 -1.67 -7.80
N SER A 132 5.47 -1.83 -8.65
CA SER A 132 5.64 -1.69 -10.11
C SER A 132 4.34 -1.32 -10.79
N LYS A 133 4.44 -0.61 -11.91
CA LYS A 133 3.30 -0.20 -12.73
C LYS A 133 2.28 0.67 -11.97
N THR A 134 2.73 1.53 -11.06
CA THR A 134 1.87 2.40 -10.25
C THR A 134 0.86 3.21 -11.07
N PRO A 135 1.18 3.75 -12.27
CA PRO A 135 0.19 4.42 -13.11
C PRO A 135 -1.00 3.53 -13.48
N LEU A 136 -0.76 2.24 -13.75
CA LEU A 136 -1.83 1.27 -14.03
C LEU A 136 -2.75 1.08 -12.82
N LEU A 137 -2.20 1.02 -11.60
CA LEU A 137 -3.00 0.90 -10.39
C LEU A 137 -3.85 2.16 -10.17
N ARG A 138 -3.28 3.36 -10.27
CA ARG A 138 -4.03 4.62 -10.11
C ARG A 138 -5.15 4.76 -11.14
N ARG A 139 -4.86 4.39 -12.40
CA ARG A 139 -5.89 4.32 -13.46
C ARG A 139 -7.04 3.41 -13.05
N TYR A 140 -6.74 2.15 -12.68
CA TYR A 140 -7.75 1.18 -12.25
C TYR A 140 -8.59 1.70 -11.07
N LEU A 141 -7.94 2.27 -10.07
CA LEU A 141 -8.62 2.84 -8.90
C LEU A 141 -9.61 3.93 -9.33
N SER A 142 -9.15 4.89 -10.13
CA SER A 142 -9.96 5.99 -10.63
C SER A 142 -11.14 5.53 -11.49
N GLU A 143 -10.93 4.56 -12.39
CA GLU A 143 -11.98 4.03 -13.27
C GLU A 143 -13.03 3.20 -12.50
N ASN A 144 -12.71 2.74 -11.29
CA ASN A 144 -13.57 1.87 -10.48
C ASN A 144 -14.17 2.55 -9.24
N GLY A 145 -14.14 3.89 -9.17
CA GLY A 145 -14.76 4.65 -8.08
C GLY A 145 -13.95 4.61 -6.77
N TRP A 146 -12.64 4.35 -6.87
CA TRP A 146 -11.74 4.46 -5.74
C TRP A 146 -11.07 5.83 -5.73
N ARG A 147 -11.16 6.53 -4.60
CA ARG A 147 -10.46 7.80 -4.37
C ARG A 147 -9.17 7.57 -3.61
N ILE A 148 -8.06 8.07 -4.15
CA ILE A 148 -6.80 8.19 -3.42
C ILE A 148 -6.94 9.41 -2.53
N THR A 149 -7.08 9.19 -1.22
CA THR A 149 -7.27 10.25 -0.22
C THR A 149 -5.96 10.85 0.26
N GLU A 150 -4.93 10.03 0.31
CA GLU A 150 -3.58 10.42 0.73
C GLU A 150 -2.57 9.57 -0.04
N GLU A 151 -1.45 10.16 -0.38
CA GLU A 151 -0.34 9.42 -0.98
C GLU A 151 1.00 10.02 -0.53
N SER A 152 1.99 9.16 -0.32
CA SER A 152 3.36 9.57 -0.01
C SER A 152 4.37 8.81 -0.85
N VAL A 153 5.55 9.41 -1.02
CA VAL A 153 6.72 8.77 -1.62
C VAL A 153 7.74 8.51 -0.52
N LEU A 154 8.35 7.34 -0.56
CA LEU A 154 9.47 6.99 0.31
C LEU A 154 10.64 6.46 -0.51
N GLN A 155 11.86 6.71 -0.01
CA GLN A 155 13.07 6.13 -0.56
C GLN A 155 13.49 4.88 0.22
N ASP A 156 13.65 3.76 -0.50
CA ASP A 156 14.21 2.52 0.02
C ASP A 156 15.34 2.05 -0.90
N GLY A 157 16.59 2.19 -0.42
CA GLY A 157 17.78 2.05 -1.24
C GLY A 157 17.84 3.11 -2.35
N ARG A 158 17.97 2.68 -3.60
CA ARG A 158 17.98 3.55 -4.79
C ARG A 158 16.58 3.79 -5.40
N PHE A 159 15.57 3.12 -4.89
CA PHE A 159 14.23 3.15 -5.45
C PHE A 159 13.32 4.11 -4.67
N LEU A 160 12.42 4.75 -5.40
CA LEU A 160 11.30 5.49 -4.85
C LEU A 160 10.03 4.64 -4.99
N TYR A 161 9.32 4.51 -3.89
CA TYR A 161 8.05 3.78 -3.83
C TYR A 161 6.94 4.69 -3.35
N THR A 162 5.72 4.39 -3.76
CA THR A 162 4.53 5.09 -3.28
C THR A 162 3.75 4.21 -2.31
N VAL A 163 3.15 4.86 -1.32
CA VAL A 163 2.11 4.30 -0.45
C VAL A 163 0.89 5.18 -0.58
N MET A 164 -0.25 4.60 -0.84
CA MET A 164 -1.51 5.33 -1.00
C MET A 164 -2.58 4.81 -0.05
N ALA A 165 -3.32 5.73 0.54
CA ALA A 165 -4.56 5.44 1.26
C ALA A 165 -5.73 5.70 0.33
N VAL A 166 -6.63 4.72 0.26
CA VAL A 166 -7.70 4.68 -0.73
C VAL A 166 -9.03 4.35 -0.05
N CYS A 167 -10.08 5.08 -0.41
CA CYS A 167 -11.46 4.79 -0.01
C CYS A 167 -12.35 4.64 -1.24
N TRP A 168 -13.39 3.83 -1.13
CA TRP A 168 -14.38 3.76 -2.18
C TRP A 168 -15.39 4.92 -2.03
N GLU A 169 -15.65 5.61 -3.14
CA GLU A 169 -16.60 6.73 -3.24
C GLU A 169 -17.23 6.69 -4.64
N SER A 170 -18.55 6.44 -4.72
CA SER A 170 -19.25 6.22 -6.00
C SER A 170 -19.05 7.35 -7.02
N ASP A 171 -18.93 8.58 -6.51
CA ASP A 171 -18.80 9.79 -7.30
C ASP A 171 -17.37 10.36 -7.31
N ALA A 172 -16.37 9.53 -6.99
CA ALA A 172 -14.97 9.93 -7.02
C ALA A 172 -14.61 10.51 -8.39
N PRO A 173 -13.97 11.69 -8.44
CA PRO A 173 -13.55 12.28 -9.70
C PRO A 173 -12.51 11.38 -10.39
N ARG A 174 -12.68 11.21 -11.70
CA ARG A 174 -11.70 10.45 -12.49
C ARG A 174 -10.40 11.22 -12.61
N LEU A 175 -9.31 10.51 -12.44
CA LEU A 175 -7.98 11.05 -12.69
C LEU A 175 -7.74 11.26 -14.18
N THR A 176 -7.05 12.32 -14.54
CA THR A 176 -6.53 12.53 -15.91
C THR A 176 -5.35 11.62 -16.21
N VAL A 177 -4.92 11.58 -17.46
CA VAL A 177 -3.81 10.72 -17.88
C VAL A 177 -2.51 11.09 -17.15
N GLY A 178 -2.20 12.37 -17.01
CA GLY A 178 -1.04 12.83 -16.23
C GLY A 178 -1.15 12.45 -14.74
N GLN A 179 -2.35 12.52 -14.17
CA GLN A 179 -2.60 12.18 -12.77
C GLN A 179 -2.45 10.67 -12.48
N TRP A 180 -2.48 9.80 -13.47
CA TRP A 180 -2.10 8.39 -13.26
C TRP A 180 -0.61 8.25 -12.93
N TYR A 181 0.23 9.13 -13.44
CA TYR A 181 1.68 9.12 -13.20
C TYR A 181 2.06 9.89 -11.94
N PHE A 182 1.36 11.00 -11.66
CA PHE A 182 1.55 11.81 -10.45
C PHE A 182 0.19 12.29 -9.94
N SER A 183 -0.27 11.69 -8.84
CA SER A 183 -1.63 11.93 -8.34
C SER A 183 -1.78 13.32 -7.70
N PRO A 184 -3.02 13.87 -7.64
CA PRO A 184 -3.29 15.10 -6.89
C PRO A 184 -2.86 15.01 -5.42
N ALA A 185 -3.03 13.86 -4.78
CA ALA A 185 -2.64 13.65 -3.38
C ALA A 185 -1.11 13.79 -3.15
N LEU A 186 -0.29 13.45 -4.17
CA LEU A 186 1.16 13.71 -4.12
C LEU A 186 1.48 15.20 -4.36
N ALA A 187 0.73 15.86 -5.24
CA ALA A 187 0.91 17.28 -5.52
C ALA A 187 0.57 18.15 -4.29
N GLU A 188 -0.46 17.75 -3.53
CA GLU A 188 -0.89 18.42 -2.30
C GLU A 188 0.07 18.18 -1.12
N ASN A 189 0.92 17.15 -1.18
CA ASN A 189 1.87 16.80 -0.12
C ASN A 189 3.33 16.77 -0.64
N PRO A 190 3.92 17.93 -0.97
CA PRO A 190 5.22 18.02 -1.58
C PRO A 190 6.36 17.73 -0.58
N SER A 191 6.84 16.49 -0.57
CA SER A 191 8.09 16.12 0.12
C SER A 191 9.29 16.16 -0.83
N PRO A 192 10.53 16.15 -0.33
CA PRO A 192 11.72 16.01 -1.18
C PRO A 192 11.65 14.76 -2.07
N GLU A 193 11.17 13.63 -1.52
CA GLU A 193 11.01 12.37 -2.23
C GLU A 193 9.91 12.46 -3.31
N ALA A 194 8.82 13.18 -3.04
CA ALA A 194 7.76 13.41 -4.02
C ALA A 194 8.24 14.28 -5.18
N LYS A 195 9.07 15.30 -4.92
CA LYS A 195 9.69 16.13 -5.96
C LYS A 195 10.66 15.32 -6.83
N GLU A 196 11.48 14.48 -6.20
CA GLU A 196 12.39 13.59 -6.93
C GLU A 196 11.61 12.55 -7.76
N TYR A 197 10.54 11.98 -7.19
CA TYR A 197 9.66 11.07 -7.91
C TYR A 197 9.03 11.76 -9.14
N PHE A 198 8.53 12.98 -8.99
CA PHE A 198 7.98 13.78 -10.09
C PHE A 198 9.00 13.99 -11.21
N SER A 199 10.24 14.39 -10.87
CA SER A 199 11.33 14.55 -11.85
C SER A 199 11.60 13.26 -12.61
N ARG A 200 11.74 12.14 -11.89
CA ARG A 200 11.96 10.82 -12.51
C ARG A 200 10.81 10.38 -13.43
N VAL A 201 9.57 10.70 -13.05
CA VAL A 201 8.39 10.45 -13.89
C VAL A 201 8.47 11.24 -15.20
N LEU A 202 8.76 12.54 -15.13
CA LEU A 202 8.91 13.39 -16.33
C LEU A 202 10.02 12.88 -17.24
N ASP A 203 11.18 12.58 -16.68
CA ASP A 203 12.33 12.10 -17.48
C ASP A 203 12.00 10.75 -18.14
N GLY A 204 11.31 9.86 -17.42
CA GLY A 204 10.84 8.59 -17.97
C GLY A 204 9.82 8.75 -19.10
N LEU A 205 8.89 9.70 -18.97
CA LEU A 205 7.91 10.02 -20.02
C LEU A 205 8.58 10.65 -21.24
N ARG A 206 9.48 11.62 -21.07
CA ARG A 206 10.26 12.25 -22.15
C ARG A 206 11.04 11.21 -22.94
N LEU A 207 11.72 10.31 -22.23
CA LEU A 207 12.45 9.21 -22.87
C LEU A 207 11.51 8.27 -23.63
N ALA A 208 10.37 7.89 -23.04
CA ALA A 208 9.42 6.99 -23.69
C ALA A 208 8.83 7.59 -24.97
N VAL A 209 8.44 8.87 -24.93
CA VAL A 209 7.90 9.60 -26.10
C VAL A 209 8.94 9.79 -27.19
N SER A 210 10.22 9.98 -26.85
CA SER A 210 11.30 10.13 -27.84
C SER A 210 11.58 8.83 -28.63
N HIS A 211 11.28 7.67 -28.05
CA HIS A 211 11.54 6.38 -28.68
C HIS A 211 10.33 5.77 -29.40
N ARG A 212 9.13 6.17 -29.03
CA ARG A 212 7.91 5.61 -29.59
C ARG A 212 6.78 6.64 -29.56
N ASP A 213 6.03 6.70 -30.62
CA ASP A 213 4.77 7.46 -30.65
C ASP A 213 3.73 6.72 -29.78
N ASP A 214 3.51 7.26 -28.57
CA ASP A 214 2.58 6.75 -27.57
C ASP A 214 1.69 7.94 -27.13
N PRO A 215 0.49 8.05 -27.70
CA PRO A 215 -0.40 9.20 -27.47
C PRO A 215 -0.76 9.37 -25.99
N GLU A 216 -0.92 8.27 -25.24
CA GLU A 216 -1.25 8.32 -23.80
C GLU A 216 -0.09 8.94 -23.01
N LYS A 217 1.15 8.50 -23.27
CA LYS A 217 2.32 9.06 -22.58
C LYS A 217 2.62 10.49 -23.02
N LYS A 218 2.35 10.84 -24.26
CA LYS A 218 2.48 12.22 -24.75
C LYS A 218 1.52 13.14 -24.03
N GLN A 219 0.25 12.74 -23.91
CA GLN A 219 -0.75 13.49 -23.14
C GLN A 219 -0.34 13.59 -21.67
N ALA A 220 0.11 12.49 -21.04
CA ALA A 220 0.61 12.52 -19.66
C ALA A 220 1.74 13.53 -19.47
N LEU A 221 2.70 13.55 -20.40
CA LEU A 221 3.83 14.49 -20.36
C LEU A 221 3.36 15.93 -20.45
N GLU A 222 2.50 16.25 -21.42
CA GLU A 222 1.94 17.60 -21.62
C GLU A 222 1.19 18.08 -20.37
N GLU A 223 0.35 17.22 -19.77
CA GLU A 223 -0.38 17.56 -18.54
C GLU A 223 0.56 17.80 -17.34
N LEU A 224 1.61 17.00 -17.18
CA LEU A 224 2.54 17.15 -16.06
C LEU A 224 3.52 18.31 -16.24
N GLU A 225 3.93 18.61 -17.46
CA GLU A 225 4.77 19.80 -17.75
C GLU A 225 4.03 21.12 -17.46
N ALA A 226 2.71 21.13 -17.59
CA ALA A 226 1.88 22.28 -17.24
C ALA A 226 1.80 22.54 -15.71
N LEU A 227 2.26 21.62 -14.88
CA LEU A 227 2.31 21.75 -13.41
C LEU A 227 3.64 22.36 -12.91
N GLN A 228 4.65 22.56 -13.77
CA GLN A 228 5.93 23.16 -13.42
C GLN A 228 5.85 24.69 -13.41
#